data_ea178267593708687a8b5923206b34c4
#
_entry.id   ea178267593708687a8b5923206b34c4
#
_cell.length_a   1.000
_cell.length_b   1.000
_cell.length_c   1.000
_cell.angle_alpha   90.00
_cell.angle_beta   90.00
_cell.angle_gamma   90.00
#
_symmetry.space_group_name_H-M   'P 1'
#
loop_
_entity.id
_entity.type
_entity.pdbx_description
1 polymer ?
#
loop_
_entity_poly.entity_id
_entity_poly.type
_entity_poly.pdbx_seq_one_letter_code
_entity_poly.pdbx_strand_id
1 'polypeptide(L)'
;MAKVYRAQASGVGDAPDYVIRNGRFYRTVHHPAGWSETADMEIRDDGKIYQLDPGGASAGQVPIYEFRDIMLYRTDAHPNGAGVQPDYYIYD
;
A
#
# COMPACT_ATOMS: atom_id res chain seq x y z
N MET A 1 -9.50 7.90 9.45
CA MET A 1 -8.22 7.28 9.07
C MET A 1 -8.47 6.29 7.94
N ALA A 2 -7.75 6.41 6.86
CA ALA A 2 -7.95 5.55 5.70
C ALA A 2 -7.47 4.13 5.99
N LYS A 3 -8.21 3.14 5.48
CA LYS A 3 -7.88 1.73 5.61
C LYS A 3 -7.66 1.14 4.23
N VAL A 4 -6.72 0.21 4.14
CA VAL A 4 -6.31 -0.39 2.87
C VAL A 4 -6.64 -1.87 2.89
N TYR A 5 -7.54 -2.29 2.01
CA TYR A 5 -8.02 -3.66 1.93
C TYR A 5 -7.43 -4.36 0.72
N ARG A 6 -7.09 -5.63 0.89
CA ARG A 6 -6.55 -6.42 -0.22
C ARG A 6 -7.65 -6.67 -1.26
N ALA A 7 -7.29 -6.50 -2.54
CA ALA A 7 -8.16 -6.90 -3.65
C ALA A 7 -8.07 -8.41 -3.82
N GLN A 8 -9.21 -9.07 -3.91
CA GLN A 8 -9.32 -10.52 -4.08
C GLN A 8 -10.19 -10.82 -5.30
N ALA A 9 -10.12 -12.06 -5.79
CA ALA A 9 -10.95 -12.49 -6.93
C ALA A 9 -12.44 -12.29 -6.65
N SER A 10 -12.86 -12.43 -5.39
CA SER A 10 -14.25 -12.26 -4.97
C SER A 10 -14.61 -10.82 -4.60
N GLY A 11 -13.66 -9.87 -4.72
CA GLY A 11 -13.88 -8.47 -4.37
C GLY A 11 -12.89 -7.99 -3.33
N VAL A 12 -13.37 -7.23 -2.35
CA VAL A 12 -12.55 -6.61 -1.32
C VAL A 12 -12.43 -7.56 -0.13
N GLY A 13 -11.23 -7.62 0.47
CA GLY A 13 -11.01 -8.43 1.67
C GLY A 13 -11.85 -7.97 2.86
N ASP A 14 -12.08 -8.87 3.82
CA ASP A 14 -12.97 -8.60 4.97
C ASP A 14 -12.34 -7.66 5.99
N ALA A 15 -11.01 -7.61 6.06
CA ALA A 15 -10.30 -6.80 7.05
C ALA A 15 -9.14 -6.07 6.38
N PRO A 16 -8.80 -4.85 6.87
CA PRO A 16 -7.74 -4.07 6.24
C PRO A 16 -6.35 -4.65 6.55
N ASP A 17 -5.49 -4.69 5.53
CA ASP A 17 -4.09 -5.07 5.70
C ASP A 17 -3.25 -3.92 6.23
N TYR A 18 -3.62 -2.68 5.89
CA TYR A 18 -2.91 -1.47 6.31
C TYR A 18 -3.88 -0.40 6.78
N VAL A 19 -3.36 0.51 7.61
CA VAL A 19 -3.99 1.80 7.90
C VAL A 19 -3.03 2.89 7.45
N ILE A 20 -3.56 4.00 6.96
CA ILE A 20 -2.76 5.14 6.50
C ILE A 20 -2.81 6.21 7.59
N ARG A 21 -1.64 6.62 8.08
CA ARG A 21 -1.48 7.71 9.04
C ARG A 21 -0.35 8.61 8.55
N ASN A 22 -0.63 9.90 8.45
CA ASN A 22 0.37 10.89 8.02
C ASN A 22 1.06 10.51 6.70
N GLY A 23 0.28 9.96 5.77
CA GLY A 23 0.80 9.57 4.45
C GLY A 23 1.63 8.30 4.45
N ARG A 24 1.61 7.50 5.52
CA ARG A 24 2.37 6.25 5.61
C ARG A 24 1.44 5.07 5.87
N PHE A 25 1.81 3.93 5.31
CA PHE A 25 1.05 2.68 5.40
C PHE A 25 1.63 1.81 6.50
N TYR A 26 0.82 1.55 7.54
CA TYR A 26 1.21 0.71 8.69
C TYR A 26 0.43 -0.59 8.64
N ARG A 27 1.11 -1.72 8.82
CA ARG A 27 0.47 -3.04 8.86
C ARG A 27 -0.49 -3.14 10.03
N THR A 28 -1.62 -3.81 9.80
CA THR A 28 -2.56 -4.16 10.86
C THR A 28 -2.29 -5.59 11.33
N VAL A 29 -3.01 -6.03 12.37
CA VAL A 29 -2.94 -7.42 12.84
C VAL A 29 -3.47 -8.40 11.79
N HIS A 30 -4.22 -7.93 10.80
CA HIS A 30 -4.77 -8.75 9.72
C HIS A 30 -3.83 -8.92 8.55
N HIS A 31 -2.71 -8.18 8.52
CA HIS A 31 -1.71 -8.32 7.48
C HIS A 31 -1.08 -9.72 7.56
N PRO A 32 -0.80 -10.40 6.41
CA PRO A 32 -0.21 -11.73 6.43
C PRO A 32 1.09 -11.81 7.23
N ALA A 33 1.89 -10.74 7.26
CA ALA A 33 3.14 -10.70 8.03
C ALA A 33 2.94 -10.22 9.47
N GLY A 34 1.71 -9.89 9.87
CA GLY A 34 1.39 -9.41 11.20
C GLY A 34 1.57 -7.91 11.38
N TRP A 35 1.20 -7.42 12.55
CA TRP A 35 1.26 -6.01 12.90
C TRP A 35 2.71 -5.51 12.92
N SER A 36 2.89 -4.23 12.54
CA SER A 36 4.18 -3.56 12.62
C SER A 36 3.99 -2.11 13.04
N GLU A 37 4.87 -1.61 13.88
CA GLU A 37 4.87 -0.19 14.25
C GLU A 37 5.68 0.66 13.28
N THR A 38 6.36 0.03 12.31
CA THR A 38 7.13 0.72 11.27
C THR A 38 6.34 0.70 9.97
N ALA A 39 6.28 1.84 9.28
CA ALA A 39 5.59 1.93 8.00
C ALA A 39 6.33 1.17 6.90
N ASP A 40 5.58 0.51 6.02
CA ASP A 40 6.13 -0.20 4.86
C ASP A 40 6.24 0.69 3.63
N MET A 41 5.36 1.68 3.51
CA MET A 41 5.25 2.53 2.33
C MET A 41 4.85 3.93 2.73
N GLU A 42 5.10 4.90 1.83
CA GLU A 42 4.66 6.28 2.02
C GLU A 42 4.09 6.87 0.74
N ILE A 43 3.16 7.80 0.91
CA ILE A 43 2.61 8.60 -0.19
C ILE A 43 3.42 9.88 -0.24
N ARG A 44 3.93 10.24 -1.43
CA ARG A 44 4.68 11.47 -1.64
C ARG A 44 3.85 12.51 -2.38
N ASP A 45 4.43 13.69 -2.55
CA ASP A 45 3.73 14.86 -3.14
C ASP A 45 3.24 14.60 -4.56
N ASP A 46 3.84 13.65 -5.29
CA ASP A 46 3.39 13.29 -6.63
C ASP A 46 2.13 12.40 -6.62
N GLY A 47 1.61 12.06 -5.44
CA GLY A 47 0.44 11.20 -5.30
C GLY A 47 0.73 9.72 -5.50
N LYS A 48 1.99 9.34 -5.59
CA LYS A 48 2.40 7.96 -5.79
C LYS A 48 2.97 7.38 -4.51
N ILE A 49 3.04 6.05 -4.46
CA ILE A 49 3.41 5.32 -3.24
C ILE A 49 4.78 4.70 -3.41
N TYR A 50 5.66 4.95 -2.45
CA TYR A 50 7.05 4.53 -2.46
C TYR A 50 7.31 3.58 -1.30
N GLN A 51 8.16 2.58 -1.55
CA GLN A 51 8.56 1.62 -0.52
C GLN A 51 9.50 2.28 0.48
N LEU A 52 9.41 1.86 1.75
CA LEU A 52 10.31 2.31 2.83
C LEU A 52 11.19 1.14 3.26
N ASP A 53 12.40 1.48 3.75
CA ASP A 53 13.27 0.50 4.40
C ASP A 53 12.64 0.01 5.71
N PRO A 54 13.06 -1.17 6.23
CA PRO A 54 12.55 -1.66 7.52
C PRO A 54 12.67 -0.68 8.67
N GLY A 55 13.64 0.24 8.62
CA GLY A 55 13.78 1.30 9.62
C GLY A 55 12.89 2.51 9.41
N GLY A 56 12.04 2.49 8.38
CA GLY A 56 11.16 3.61 8.06
C GLY A 56 11.79 4.70 7.21
N ALA A 57 13.04 4.52 6.78
CA ALA A 57 13.69 5.46 5.88
C ALA A 57 13.22 5.27 4.45
N SER A 58 13.24 6.34 3.67
CA SER A 58 12.84 6.29 2.28
C SER A 58 13.87 5.48 1.48
N ALA A 59 13.46 4.32 0.97
CA ALA A 59 14.36 3.40 0.26
C ALA A 59 14.27 3.54 -1.24
N GLY A 60 13.10 3.87 -1.78
CA GLY A 60 12.86 3.86 -3.21
C GLY A 60 12.90 5.25 -3.81
N GLN A 61 13.43 5.34 -5.03
CA GLN A 61 13.39 6.57 -5.82
C GLN A 61 12.34 6.50 -6.92
N VAL A 62 11.72 5.33 -7.10
CA VAL A 62 10.64 5.13 -8.06
C VAL A 62 9.43 4.57 -7.32
N PRO A 63 8.21 4.99 -7.69
CA PRO A 63 7.01 4.52 -7.00
C PRO A 63 6.72 3.07 -7.34
N ILE A 64 6.22 2.30 -6.37
CA ILE A 64 5.82 0.91 -6.57
C ILE A 64 4.32 0.75 -6.79
N TYR A 65 3.53 1.74 -6.36
CA TYR A 65 2.08 1.78 -6.60
C TYR A 65 1.65 3.16 -7.05
N GLU A 66 0.53 3.23 -7.76
CA GLU A 66 -0.12 4.48 -8.11
C GLU A 66 -1.60 4.39 -7.80
N PHE A 67 -2.20 5.54 -7.44
CA PHE A 67 -3.63 5.62 -7.19
C PHE A 67 -4.39 5.74 -8.51
N ARG A 68 -5.53 5.01 -8.59
CA ARG A 68 -6.58 5.22 -9.59
C ARG A 68 -7.89 5.15 -8.84
N ASP A 69 -8.50 6.31 -8.56
CA ASP A 69 -9.65 6.41 -7.68
C ASP A 69 -9.29 5.90 -6.28
N ILE A 70 -10.02 4.87 -5.83
CA ILE A 70 -9.78 4.24 -4.53
C ILE A 70 -8.92 2.99 -4.64
N MET A 71 -8.28 2.77 -5.79
CA MET A 71 -7.52 1.54 -6.06
C MET A 71 -6.04 1.83 -6.17
N LEU A 72 -5.23 0.85 -5.76
CA LEU A 72 -3.78 0.89 -5.91
C LEU A 72 -3.34 -0.14 -6.94
N TYR A 73 -2.67 0.35 -7.99
CA TYR A 73 -2.12 -0.49 -9.05
C TYR A 73 -0.62 -0.54 -8.96
N ARG A 74 -0.03 -1.70 -9.22
CA ARG A 74 1.42 -1.84 -9.31
C ARG A 74 1.96 -1.05 -10.48
N THR A 75 3.10 -0.39 -10.26
CA THR A 75 3.86 0.26 -11.34
C THR A 75 4.88 -0.72 -11.91
N ASP A 76 5.57 -0.32 -12.99
CA ASP A 76 6.65 -1.11 -13.56
C ASP A 76 7.80 -1.34 -12.58
N ALA A 77 7.96 -0.46 -11.60
CA ALA A 77 9.02 -0.57 -10.60
C ALA A 77 8.68 -1.51 -9.44
N HIS A 78 7.44 -2.02 -9.37
CA HIS A 78 7.07 -2.99 -8.36
C HIS A 78 7.87 -4.29 -8.58
N PRO A 79 8.32 -4.98 -7.51
CA PRO A 79 9.09 -6.23 -7.66
C PRO A 79 8.45 -7.28 -8.56
N ASN A 80 7.11 -7.30 -8.62
CA ASN A 80 6.36 -8.25 -9.45
C ASN A 80 5.94 -7.66 -10.80
N GLY A 81 6.39 -6.44 -11.13
CA GLY A 81 6.04 -5.76 -12.36
C GLY A 81 4.68 -5.09 -12.32
N ALA A 82 4.34 -4.38 -13.41
CA ALA A 82 3.07 -3.67 -13.51
C ALA A 82 1.90 -4.65 -13.48
N GLY A 83 0.79 -4.22 -12.83
CA GLY A 83 -0.42 -5.01 -12.76
C GLY A 83 -1.55 -4.39 -13.56
N VAL A 84 -2.37 -5.24 -14.20
CA VAL A 84 -3.56 -4.79 -14.91
C VAL A 84 -4.78 -4.71 -14.00
N GLN A 85 -4.68 -5.30 -12.80
CA GLN A 85 -5.74 -5.27 -11.79
C GLN A 85 -5.18 -4.66 -10.51
N PRO A 86 -6.04 -4.02 -9.68
CA PRO A 86 -5.58 -3.42 -8.43
C PRO A 86 -5.16 -4.49 -7.42
N ASP A 87 -4.15 -4.17 -6.62
CA ASP A 87 -3.74 -5.01 -5.49
C ASP A 87 -4.52 -4.64 -4.22
N TYR A 88 -4.94 -3.38 -4.09
CA TYR A 88 -5.59 -2.88 -2.89
C TYR A 88 -6.69 -1.89 -3.21
N TYR A 89 -7.66 -1.80 -2.30
CA TYR A 89 -8.70 -0.75 -2.27
C TYR A 89 -8.52 0.08 -1.00
N ILE A 90 -8.80 1.39 -1.09
CA ILE A 90 -8.69 2.30 0.05
C ILE A 90 -10.07 2.84 0.39
N TYR A 91 -10.44 2.72 1.67
CA TYR A 91 -11.68 3.28 2.22
C TYR A 91 -11.39 4.05 3.50
N ASP A 92 -12.13 5.11 3.71
CA ASP A 92 -12.08 5.85 4.99
C ASP A 92 -12.96 5.21 6.05
#